data_5502ecb6e1b2c173b5fde0a927ffd4fe
#
_entry.id   5502ecb6e1b2c173b5fde0a927ffd4fe
#
_cell.length_a   1.000
_cell.length_b   1.000
_cell.length_c   1.000
_cell.angle_alpha   90.00
_cell.angle_beta   90.00
_cell.angle_gamma   90.00
#
_symmetry.space_group_name_H-M   'P 1'
#
loop_
_entity.id
_entity.type
_entity.pdbx_description
1 polymer ?
#
loop_
_entity_poly.entity_id
_entity_poly.type
_entity_poly.pdbx_seq_one_letter_code
_entity_poly.pdbx_strand_id
1 'polypeptide(L)'
;MKANKLENKLSMKLISVGDVEVGKSCLIKRYCEGSFVEDYITTIGIDYGVKKVPFNDVKVNINIFDLSGDDDYKPIRTKYYKDAIGVLMVYDVNIKATFDSLTKWEKEAEKNGLDLAKCVVVVLGNKTDIKKREVKADTAKEWAKGRGYKFYESSAKSGFNVNDAFKFLFNGMFNKTVENRSKYLY
;
A
#
# COMPACT_ATOMS: atom_id res chain seq x y z
N MET A 1 -0.47 -9.55 -43.16
CA MET A 1 0.34 -8.71 -42.31
C MET A 1 -0.35 -8.61 -40.95
N LYS A 2 0.14 -9.30 -39.92
CA LYS A 2 -0.43 -9.24 -38.56
C LYS A 2 0.07 -7.95 -37.93
N ALA A 3 -0.83 -7.00 -37.70
CA ALA A 3 -0.52 -5.81 -36.92
C ALA A 3 -0.13 -6.23 -35.51
N ASN A 4 1.13 -6.00 -35.13
CA ASN A 4 1.63 -6.10 -33.78
C ASN A 4 0.88 -5.04 -32.95
N LYS A 5 -0.22 -5.45 -32.29
CA LYS A 5 -0.81 -4.68 -31.21
C LYS A 5 0.21 -4.62 -30.09
N LEU A 6 1.01 -3.58 -30.06
CA LEU A 6 1.68 -3.12 -28.84
C LEU A 6 0.54 -2.86 -27.83
N GLU A 7 0.18 -3.87 -27.05
CA GLU A 7 -0.62 -3.70 -25.86
C GLU A 7 0.20 -2.77 -24.96
N ASN A 8 -0.12 -1.48 -24.97
CA ASN A 8 0.35 -0.54 -23.96
C ASN A 8 -0.19 -1.04 -22.62
N LYS A 9 0.56 -1.94 -21.98
CA LYS A 9 0.20 -2.48 -20.67
C LYS A 9 0.28 -1.32 -19.67
N LEU A 10 -0.89 -0.84 -19.28
CA LEU A 10 -0.95 0.16 -18.21
C LEU A 10 -0.31 -0.45 -16.96
N SER A 11 0.66 0.26 -16.41
CA SER A 11 1.40 -0.16 -15.23
C SER A 11 1.30 0.92 -14.17
N MET A 12 1.01 0.53 -12.93
CA MET A 12 0.87 1.42 -11.78
C MET A 12 1.74 0.93 -10.64
N LYS A 13 2.35 1.86 -9.90
CA LYS A 13 3.25 1.57 -8.80
C LYS A 13 2.55 1.77 -7.46
N LEU A 14 2.57 0.72 -6.64
CA LEU A 14 2.16 0.70 -5.24
C LEU A 14 3.38 0.46 -4.37
N ILE A 15 3.50 1.22 -3.29
CA ILE A 15 4.46 0.96 -2.20
C ILE A 15 3.73 0.65 -0.91
N SER A 16 4.31 -0.22 -0.07
CA SER A 16 3.90 -0.41 1.32
C SER A 16 4.92 0.23 2.27
N VAL A 17 4.45 0.96 3.29
CA VAL A 17 5.28 1.59 4.32
C VAL A 17 4.70 1.34 5.71
N GLY A 18 5.54 1.39 6.73
CA GLY A 18 5.21 1.13 8.11
C GLY A 18 6.34 0.40 8.81
N ASP A 19 6.31 0.36 10.14
CA ASP A 19 7.36 -0.22 10.97
C ASP A 19 7.57 -1.72 10.69
N VAL A 20 8.63 -2.27 11.27
CA VAL A 20 8.91 -3.71 11.24
C VAL A 20 7.75 -4.47 11.90
N GLU A 21 7.43 -5.67 11.38
CA GLU A 21 6.45 -6.59 11.94
C GLU A 21 4.99 -6.11 12.02
N VAL A 22 4.62 -4.95 11.46
CA VAL A 22 3.20 -4.52 11.41
C VAL A 22 2.36 -5.36 10.44
N GLY A 23 2.99 -6.19 9.59
CA GLY A 23 2.34 -7.15 8.71
C GLY A 23 2.09 -6.66 7.29
N LYS A 24 2.89 -5.70 6.76
CA LYS A 24 2.82 -5.24 5.36
C LYS A 24 2.83 -6.38 4.36
N SER A 25 3.87 -7.20 4.39
CA SER A 25 4.05 -8.34 3.50
C SER A 25 2.96 -9.39 3.67
N CYS A 26 2.51 -9.65 4.91
CA CYS A 26 1.42 -10.59 5.18
C CYS A 26 0.10 -10.11 4.54
N LEU A 27 -0.19 -8.81 4.56
CA LEU A 27 -1.36 -8.22 3.91
C LEU A 27 -1.28 -8.36 2.39
N ILE A 28 -0.10 -8.07 1.80
CA ILE A 28 0.14 -8.20 0.36
C ILE A 28 -0.01 -9.66 -0.08
N LYS A 29 0.63 -10.60 0.63
CA LYS A 29 0.50 -12.04 0.35
C LYS A 29 -0.94 -12.53 0.51
N ARG A 30 -1.62 -12.15 1.60
CA ARG A 30 -3.04 -12.48 1.81
C ARG A 30 -3.90 -12.02 0.61
N TYR A 31 -3.69 -10.81 0.13
CA TYR A 31 -4.42 -10.30 -1.03
C TYR A 31 -4.04 -11.01 -2.33
N CYS A 32 -2.74 -11.21 -2.58
CA CYS A 32 -2.24 -11.74 -3.85
C CYS A 32 -2.46 -13.24 -4.00
N GLU A 33 -2.28 -14.02 -2.92
CA GLU A 33 -2.21 -15.47 -2.91
C GLU A 33 -3.36 -16.14 -2.15
N GLY A 34 -4.14 -15.37 -1.37
CA GLY A 34 -5.23 -15.88 -0.54
C GLY A 34 -4.76 -16.64 0.72
N SER A 35 -3.44 -16.73 0.94
CA SER A 35 -2.82 -17.47 2.05
C SER A 35 -2.27 -16.57 3.14
N PHE A 36 -2.15 -17.11 4.33
CA PHE A 36 -1.45 -16.50 5.46
C PHE A 36 -0.39 -17.47 5.97
N VAL A 37 0.82 -16.97 6.16
CA VAL A 37 1.94 -17.74 6.70
C VAL A 37 2.24 -17.22 8.09
N GLU A 38 2.18 -18.09 9.11
CA GLU A 38 2.45 -17.68 10.50
C GLU A 38 3.95 -17.41 10.74
N ASP A 39 4.82 -18.26 10.19
CA ASP A 39 6.28 -18.12 10.30
C ASP A 39 6.77 -17.10 9.25
N TYR A 40 6.57 -15.82 9.57
CA TYR A 40 6.96 -14.72 8.67
C TYR A 40 8.44 -14.35 8.88
N ILE A 41 9.22 -14.43 7.81
CA ILE A 41 10.59 -13.91 7.78
C ILE A 41 10.56 -12.41 7.48
N THR A 42 11.28 -11.62 8.27
CA THR A 42 11.39 -10.16 8.07
C THR A 42 11.87 -9.83 6.66
N THR A 43 11.23 -8.85 6.02
CA THR A 43 11.59 -8.41 4.67
C THR A 43 12.97 -7.78 4.66
N ILE A 44 13.92 -8.41 3.97
CA ILE A 44 15.27 -7.91 3.76
C ILE A 44 15.24 -6.93 2.58
N GLY A 45 15.43 -5.64 2.87
CA GLY A 45 15.43 -4.59 1.86
C GLY A 45 14.05 -4.33 1.25
N ILE A 46 13.76 -4.96 0.12
CA ILE A 46 12.52 -4.77 -0.64
C ILE A 46 12.07 -6.10 -1.24
N ASP A 47 10.77 -6.39 -1.12
CA ASP A 47 10.14 -7.45 -1.92
C ASP A 47 9.31 -6.82 -3.07
N TYR A 48 9.30 -7.47 -4.23
CA TYR A 48 8.66 -6.96 -5.43
C TYR A 48 7.76 -8.01 -6.06
N GLY A 49 6.53 -7.60 -6.36
CA GLY A 49 5.58 -8.44 -7.06
C GLY A 49 4.73 -7.69 -8.09
N VAL A 50 4.14 -8.41 -9.02
CA VAL A 50 3.21 -7.86 -10.00
C VAL A 50 1.87 -8.55 -9.90
N LYS A 51 0.83 -7.77 -9.61
CA LYS A 51 -0.56 -8.23 -9.66
C LYS A 51 -1.24 -7.71 -10.92
N LYS A 52 -1.75 -8.62 -11.75
CA LYS A 52 -2.59 -8.26 -12.90
C LYS A 52 -4.03 -8.10 -12.45
N VAL A 53 -4.58 -6.91 -12.63
CA VAL A 53 -5.95 -6.58 -12.22
C VAL A 53 -6.75 -6.17 -13.45
N PRO A 54 -7.93 -6.77 -13.68
CA PRO A 54 -8.82 -6.33 -14.73
C PRO A 54 -9.57 -5.06 -14.29
N PHE A 55 -9.57 -4.04 -15.16
CA PHE A 55 -10.41 -2.85 -15.06
C PHE A 55 -11.18 -2.70 -16.36
N ASN A 56 -12.48 -3.04 -16.35
CA ASN A 56 -13.29 -3.16 -17.55
C ASN A 56 -12.57 -4.07 -18.57
N ASP A 57 -12.32 -3.56 -19.77
CA ASP A 57 -11.65 -4.32 -20.86
C ASP A 57 -10.12 -4.19 -20.85
N VAL A 58 -9.53 -3.51 -19.84
CA VAL A 58 -8.09 -3.27 -19.76
C VAL A 58 -7.47 -4.10 -18.64
N LYS A 59 -6.40 -4.84 -18.95
CA LYS A 59 -5.56 -5.50 -17.93
C LYS A 59 -4.45 -4.55 -17.50
N VAL A 60 -4.41 -4.24 -16.21
CA VAL A 60 -3.44 -3.34 -15.61
C VAL A 60 -2.46 -4.13 -14.75
N ASN A 61 -1.17 -3.84 -14.89
CA ASN A 61 -0.14 -4.38 -14.01
C ASN A 61 0.02 -3.45 -12.79
N ILE A 62 -0.22 -3.98 -11.59
CA ILE A 62 0.12 -3.30 -10.35
C ILE A 62 1.48 -3.81 -9.89
N ASN A 63 2.48 -2.96 -9.96
CA ASN A 63 3.81 -3.23 -9.44
C ASN A 63 3.81 -2.89 -7.95
N ILE A 64 3.92 -3.89 -7.11
CA ILE A 64 3.87 -3.79 -5.65
C ILE A 64 5.29 -3.87 -5.12
N PHE A 65 5.72 -2.82 -4.44
CA PHE A 65 7.01 -2.76 -3.75
C PHE A 65 6.75 -2.79 -2.25
N ASP A 66 7.06 -3.90 -1.62
CA ASP A 66 6.97 -4.08 -0.17
C ASP A 66 8.27 -3.61 0.47
N LEU A 67 8.24 -2.42 1.05
CA LEU A 67 9.43 -1.79 1.61
C LEU A 67 9.67 -2.28 3.04
N SER A 68 10.92 -2.67 3.36
CA SER A 68 11.30 -3.01 4.72
C SER A 68 11.05 -1.85 5.68
N GLY A 69 10.48 -2.17 6.85
CA GLY A 69 10.28 -1.22 7.95
C GLY A 69 11.55 -0.94 8.77
N ASP A 70 12.60 -1.70 8.52
CA ASP A 70 13.86 -1.59 9.24
C ASP A 70 14.69 -0.39 8.73
N ASP A 71 15.22 0.40 9.67
CA ASP A 71 16.02 1.59 9.34
C ASP A 71 17.36 1.26 8.68
N ASP A 72 17.90 0.05 8.86
CA ASP A 72 19.11 -0.41 8.17
C ASP A 72 18.92 -0.46 6.65
N TYR A 73 17.68 -0.68 6.19
CA TYR A 73 17.34 -0.70 4.76
C TYR A 73 16.85 0.65 4.22
N LYS A 74 16.87 1.70 5.03
CA LYS A 74 16.46 3.05 4.60
C LYS A 74 17.19 3.55 3.34
N PRO A 75 18.53 3.37 3.17
CA PRO A 75 19.22 3.82 1.96
C PRO A 75 18.75 3.12 0.68
N ILE A 76 18.15 1.92 0.84
CA ILE A 76 17.60 1.15 -0.28
C ILE A 76 16.16 1.56 -0.54
N ARG A 77 15.28 1.50 0.49
CA ARG A 77 13.84 1.76 0.33
C ARG A 77 13.53 3.17 -0.18
N THR A 78 14.32 4.18 0.21
CA THR A 78 14.08 5.57 -0.19
C THR A 78 14.14 5.80 -1.69
N LYS A 79 14.84 4.95 -2.44
CA LYS A 79 14.91 4.99 -3.90
C LYS A 79 13.60 4.60 -4.59
N TYR A 80 12.67 3.99 -3.83
CA TYR A 80 11.43 3.44 -4.39
C TYR A 80 10.19 4.31 -4.12
N TYR A 81 10.33 5.43 -3.41
CA TYR A 81 9.21 6.34 -3.19
C TYR A 81 8.74 7.02 -4.47
N LYS A 82 9.68 7.47 -5.27
CA LYS A 82 9.39 8.22 -6.50
C LYS A 82 8.44 7.46 -7.43
N ASP A 83 7.52 8.20 -8.05
CA ASP A 83 6.56 7.73 -9.05
C ASP A 83 5.52 6.71 -8.51
N ALA A 84 5.40 6.53 -7.20
CA ALA A 84 4.31 5.75 -6.62
C ALA A 84 2.98 6.50 -6.78
N ILE A 85 1.95 5.77 -7.21
CA ILE A 85 0.58 6.29 -7.35
C ILE A 85 -0.28 5.84 -6.17
N GLY A 86 0.04 4.68 -5.60
CA GLY A 86 -0.61 4.11 -4.43
C GLY A 86 0.36 3.96 -3.27
N VAL A 87 -0.15 4.21 -2.06
CA VAL A 87 0.59 4.02 -0.82
C VAL A 87 -0.27 3.24 0.18
N LEU A 88 0.25 2.13 0.65
CA LEU A 88 -0.32 1.35 1.74
C LEU A 88 0.47 1.65 3.02
N MET A 89 -0.12 2.41 3.94
CA MET A 89 0.47 2.71 5.25
C MET A 89 -0.07 1.73 6.28
N VAL A 90 0.79 0.96 6.93
CA VAL A 90 0.37 -0.11 7.85
C VAL A 90 0.92 0.14 9.24
N TYR A 91 0.07 -0.03 10.24
CA TYR A 91 0.44 -0.06 11.65
C TYR A 91 -0.23 -1.27 12.35
N ASP A 92 0.29 -1.67 13.51
CA ASP A 92 -0.30 -2.70 14.37
C ASP A 92 -1.23 -2.05 15.39
N VAL A 93 -2.52 -2.42 15.40
CA VAL A 93 -3.51 -1.85 16.34
C VAL A 93 -3.20 -2.15 17.81
N ASN A 94 -2.29 -3.10 18.07
CA ASN A 94 -1.88 -3.55 19.40
C ASN A 94 -0.61 -2.85 19.92
N ILE A 95 0.04 -2.03 19.09
CA ILE A 95 1.29 -1.35 19.41
C ILE A 95 1.19 0.12 19.00
N LYS A 96 0.89 0.99 19.99
CA LYS A 96 0.68 2.44 19.74
C LYS A 96 1.85 3.10 19.03
N ALA A 97 3.08 2.73 19.38
CA ALA A 97 4.28 3.30 18.76
C ALA A 97 4.28 3.18 17.23
N THR A 98 3.74 2.08 16.67
CA THR A 98 3.67 1.87 15.22
C THR A 98 2.65 2.79 14.54
N PHE A 99 1.60 3.18 15.24
CA PHE A 99 0.66 4.20 14.78
C PHE A 99 1.29 5.61 14.84
N ASP A 100 1.95 5.93 15.93
CA ASP A 100 2.64 7.22 16.09
C ASP A 100 3.75 7.40 15.02
N SER A 101 4.38 6.30 14.59
CA SER A 101 5.39 6.29 13.52
C SER A 101 4.84 6.62 12.14
N LEU A 102 3.52 6.55 11.88
CA LEU A 102 2.96 6.86 10.55
C LEU A 102 3.37 8.25 10.05
N THR A 103 3.45 9.24 10.94
CA THR A 103 3.92 10.59 10.59
C THR A 103 5.41 10.61 10.18
N LYS A 104 6.24 9.71 10.75
CA LYS A 104 7.64 9.52 10.30
C LYS A 104 7.69 8.99 8.87
N TRP A 105 6.81 8.03 8.55
CA TRP A 105 6.71 7.45 7.22
C TRP A 105 6.23 8.45 6.17
N GLU A 106 5.25 9.32 6.51
CA GLU A 106 4.83 10.44 5.65
C GLU A 106 6.04 11.34 5.31
N LYS A 107 6.72 11.83 6.34
CA LYS A 107 7.87 12.72 6.17
C LYS A 107 9.01 12.08 5.38
N GLU A 108 9.25 10.78 5.57
CA GLU A 108 10.26 10.06 4.81
C GLU A 108 9.88 9.98 3.33
N ALA A 109 8.62 9.67 3.01
CA ALA A 109 8.13 9.60 1.65
C ALA A 109 8.24 10.96 0.94
N GLU A 110 7.77 12.03 1.57
CA GLU A 110 7.83 13.40 1.03
C GLU A 110 9.26 13.88 0.82
N LYS A 111 10.15 13.65 1.78
CA LYS A 111 11.58 14.00 1.67
C LYS A 111 12.26 13.29 0.49
N ASN A 112 11.77 12.13 0.10
CA ASN A 112 12.31 11.34 -1.02
C ASN A 112 11.49 11.48 -2.31
N GLY A 113 10.77 12.60 -2.45
CA GLY A 113 10.16 13.05 -3.70
C GLY A 113 8.79 12.46 -4.01
N LEU A 114 8.10 11.88 -3.02
CA LEU A 114 6.71 11.44 -3.17
C LEU A 114 5.74 12.52 -2.69
N ASP A 115 4.91 13.01 -3.59
CA ASP A 115 3.81 13.91 -3.26
C ASP A 115 2.58 13.09 -2.85
N LEU A 116 2.38 12.91 -1.53
CA LEU A 116 1.28 12.12 -0.98
C LEU A 116 -0.10 12.67 -1.36
N ALA A 117 -0.23 13.97 -1.61
CA ALA A 117 -1.50 14.56 -2.09
C ALA A 117 -1.88 14.08 -3.49
N LYS A 118 -0.89 13.69 -4.29
CA LYS A 118 -1.10 13.10 -5.61
C LYS A 118 -1.26 11.58 -5.58
N CYS A 119 -1.08 10.94 -4.44
CA CYS A 119 -1.24 9.50 -4.28
C CYS A 119 -2.65 9.11 -3.83
N VAL A 120 -3.00 7.85 -4.04
CA VAL A 120 -4.09 7.21 -3.30
C VAL A 120 -3.47 6.55 -2.08
N VAL A 121 -3.80 7.06 -0.91
CA VAL A 121 -3.25 6.55 0.35
C VAL A 121 -4.32 5.78 1.12
N VAL A 122 -4.00 4.56 1.51
CA VAL A 122 -4.81 3.73 2.39
C VAL A 122 -4.01 3.44 3.66
N VAL A 123 -4.61 3.76 4.80
CA VAL A 123 -4.09 3.46 6.13
C VAL A 123 -4.75 2.18 6.64
N LEU A 124 -3.95 1.19 7.01
CA LEU A 124 -4.42 -0.07 7.57
C LEU A 124 -3.98 -0.25 9.01
N GLY A 125 -4.94 -0.29 9.93
CA GLY A 125 -4.75 -0.81 11.27
C GLY A 125 -4.86 -2.34 11.24
N ASN A 126 -3.73 -3.01 11.23
CA ASN A 126 -3.64 -4.46 11.07
C ASN A 126 -3.64 -5.21 12.40
N LYS A 127 -3.81 -6.53 12.34
CA LYS A 127 -3.81 -7.50 13.45
C LYS A 127 -4.99 -7.32 14.42
N THR A 128 -6.16 -6.98 13.88
CA THR A 128 -7.40 -6.84 14.67
C THR A 128 -7.92 -8.13 15.26
N ASP A 129 -7.38 -9.28 14.85
CA ASP A 129 -7.62 -10.60 15.41
C ASP A 129 -7.01 -10.80 16.80
N ILE A 130 -6.04 -9.97 17.19
CA ILE A 130 -5.42 -9.98 18.51
C ILE A 130 -6.25 -9.11 19.47
N LYS A 131 -6.58 -9.66 20.66
CA LYS A 131 -7.46 -8.98 21.62
C LYS A 131 -6.83 -7.77 22.34
N LYS A 132 -5.49 -7.69 22.39
CA LYS A 132 -4.78 -6.56 23.00
C LYS A 132 -4.79 -5.38 22.03
N ARG A 133 -5.55 -4.32 22.35
CA ARG A 133 -5.65 -3.13 21.51
C ARG A 133 -5.10 -1.91 22.26
N GLU A 134 -4.19 -1.18 21.64
CA GLU A 134 -3.68 0.10 22.15
C GLU A 134 -4.18 1.30 21.33
N VAL A 135 -4.51 1.11 20.06
CA VAL A 135 -4.99 2.18 19.16
C VAL A 135 -6.49 2.03 18.92
N LYS A 136 -7.28 3.02 19.32
CA LYS A 136 -8.72 3.05 19.05
C LYS A 136 -8.98 3.31 17.56
N ALA A 137 -9.96 2.63 16.99
CA ALA A 137 -10.33 2.78 15.57
C ALA A 137 -10.68 4.23 15.21
N ASP A 138 -11.46 4.92 16.07
CA ASP A 138 -11.85 6.31 15.83
C ASP A 138 -10.66 7.26 15.78
N THR A 139 -9.67 7.09 16.67
CA THR A 139 -8.44 7.89 16.67
C THR A 139 -7.69 7.76 15.34
N ALA A 140 -7.53 6.53 14.86
CA ALA A 140 -6.84 6.30 13.59
C ALA A 140 -7.66 6.79 12.38
N LYS A 141 -8.99 6.63 12.43
CA LYS A 141 -9.91 7.12 11.40
C LYS A 141 -9.87 8.65 11.29
N GLU A 142 -9.88 9.36 12.40
CA GLU A 142 -9.79 10.82 12.44
C GLU A 142 -8.43 11.29 11.93
N TRP A 143 -7.34 10.65 12.35
CA TRP A 143 -5.98 10.94 11.88
C TRP A 143 -5.87 10.81 10.35
N ALA A 144 -6.39 9.73 9.79
CA ALA A 144 -6.40 9.48 8.35
C ALA A 144 -7.31 10.48 7.61
N LYS A 145 -8.52 10.76 8.15
CA LYS A 145 -9.46 11.73 7.59
C LYS A 145 -8.87 13.12 7.49
N GLY A 146 -8.15 13.59 8.53
CA GLY A 146 -7.50 14.89 8.53
C GLY A 146 -6.44 15.08 7.44
N ARG A 147 -5.96 13.97 6.83
CA ARG A 147 -4.98 13.93 5.74
C ARG A 147 -5.59 13.59 4.37
N GLY A 148 -6.90 13.35 4.32
CA GLY A 148 -7.57 12.89 3.11
C GLY A 148 -7.28 11.42 2.75
N TYR A 149 -6.79 10.61 3.71
CA TYR A 149 -6.48 9.21 3.51
C TYR A 149 -7.69 8.32 3.81
N LYS A 150 -7.78 7.19 3.11
CA LYS A 150 -8.78 6.16 3.40
C LYS A 150 -8.26 5.25 4.51
N PHE A 151 -9.13 4.98 5.47
CA PHE A 151 -8.80 4.13 6.62
C PHE A 151 -9.60 2.82 6.59
N TYR A 152 -8.94 1.72 6.93
CA TYR A 152 -9.55 0.44 7.26
C TYR A 152 -8.84 -0.18 8.46
N GLU A 153 -9.59 -0.94 9.25
CA GLU A 153 -9.04 -1.95 10.13
C GLU A 153 -8.98 -3.27 9.40
N SER A 154 -7.94 -4.07 9.62
CA SER A 154 -7.73 -5.32 8.90
C SER A 154 -7.07 -6.40 9.76
N SER A 155 -7.16 -7.63 9.29
CA SER A 155 -6.35 -8.73 9.77
C SER A 155 -5.84 -9.55 8.60
N ALA A 156 -4.52 -9.58 8.42
CA ALA A 156 -3.90 -10.46 7.44
C ALA A 156 -4.18 -11.94 7.76
N LYS A 157 -4.29 -12.30 9.04
CA LYS A 157 -4.56 -13.67 9.51
C LYS A 157 -5.96 -14.13 9.12
N SER A 158 -7.00 -13.37 9.45
CA SER A 158 -8.39 -13.73 9.14
C SER A 158 -8.83 -13.34 7.71
N GLY A 159 -8.13 -12.43 7.06
CA GLY A 159 -8.53 -11.83 5.79
C GLY A 159 -9.50 -10.66 5.92
N PHE A 160 -9.87 -10.27 7.16
CA PHE A 160 -10.82 -9.20 7.41
C PHE A 160 -10.39 -7.90 6.75
N ASN A 161 -11.27 -7.30 5.94
CA ASN A 161 -11.10 -6.05 5.19
C ASN A 161 -9.88 -5.97 4.25
N VAL A 162 -9.11 -7.05 4.07
CA VAL A 162 -7.94 -7.03 3.17
C VAL A 162 -8.37 -6.76 1.74
N ASN A 163 -9.36 -7.50 1.24
CA ASN A 163 -9.85 -7.33 -0.13
C ASN A 163 -10.45 -5.95 -0.37
N ASP A 164 -11.20 -5.40 0.57
CA ASP A 164 -11.85 -4.10 0.41
C ASP A 164 -10.83 -2.96 0.38
N ALA A 165 -9.81 -3.02 1.22
CA ALA A 165 -8.72 -2.04 1.25
C ALA A 165 -7.93 -2.02 -0.07
N PHE A 166 -7.54 -3.19 -0.58
CA PHE A 166 -6.82 -3.29 -1.85
C PHE A 166 -7.67 -2.92 -3.06
N LYS A 167 -8.95 -3.31 -3.08
CA LYS A 167 -9.91 -2.88 -4.14
C LYS A 167 -10.05 -1.37 -4.17
N PHE A 168 -10.24 -0.72 -3.02
CA PHE A 168 -10.31 0.73 -2.94
C PHE A 168 -9.02 1.38 -3.48
N LEU A 169 -7.86 0.90 -3.02
CA LEU A 169 -6.55 1.41 -3.42
C LEU A 169 -6.35 1.30 -4.93
N PHE A 170 -6.59 0.13 -5.52
CA PHE A 170 -6.38 -0.10 -6.95
C PHE A 170 -7.36 0.66 -7.84
N ASN A 171 -8.64 0.75 -7.44
CA ASN A 171 -9.63 1.55 -8.17
C ASN A 171 -9.25 3.04 -8.16
N GLY A 172 -8.85 3.56 -7.00
CA GLY A 172 -8.38 4.93 -6.89
C GLY A 172 -7.13 5.21 -7.74
N MET A 173 -6.15 4.30 -7.73
CA MET A 173 -4.95 4.39 -8.57
C MET A 173 -5.31 4.40 -10.06
N PHE A 174 -6.23 3.53 -10.49
CA PHE A 174 -6.68 3.47 -11.88
C PHE A 174 -7.34 4.78 -12.30
N ASN A 175 -8.29 5.28 -11.52
CA ASN A 175 -8.99 6.54 -11.82
C ASN A 175 -8.02 7.71 -11.92
N LYS A 176 -7.10 7.87 -10.96
CA LYS A 176 -6.06 8.92 -11.03
C LYS A 176 -5.19 8.80 -12.29
N THR A 177 -4.85 7.58 -12.68
CA THR A 177 -4.02 7.35 -13.89
C THR A 177 -4.76 7.73 -15.16
N VAL A 178 -6.04 7.39 -15.25
CA VAL A 178 -6.89 7.73 -16.41
C VAL A 178 -7.10 9.25 -16.48
N GLU A 179 -7.43 9.90 -15.36
CA GLU A 179 -7.59 11.36 -15.28
C GLU A 179 -6.32 12.10 -15.70
N ASN A 180 -5.16 11.64 -15.27
CA ASN A 180 -3.89 12.25 -15.67
C ASN A 180 -3.61 12.06 -17.17
N ARG A 181 -3.92 10.89 -17.75
CA ARG A 181 -3.73 10.68 -19.20
C ARG A 181 -4.67 11.53 -20.06
N SER A 182 -5.92 11.70 -19.64
CA SER A 182 -6.87 12.52 -20.38
C SER A 182 -6.46 14.01 -20.45
N LYS A 183 -5.70 14.52 -19.48
CA LYS A 183 -5.17 15.89 -19.49
C LYS A 183 -4.07 16.14 -20.55
N TYR A 184 -3.48 15.10 -21.11
CA TYR A 184 -2.42 15.20 -22.13
C TYR A 184 -2.91 14.83 -23.54
N LEU A 185 -4.21 14.59 -23.72
CA LEU A 185 -4.82 14.23 -25.00
C LEU A 185 -5.59 15.40 -25.66
N TYR A 186 -5.44 16.61 -25.12
CA TYR A 186 -6.01 17.85 -25.68
C TYR A 186 -4.93 18.90 -25.96
#